data_85ff87242a34660c884251f018451199
#
_entry.id   85ff87242a34660c884251f018451199
#
_cell.length_a   1.000
_cell.length_b   1.000
_cell.length_c   1.000
_cell.angle_alpha   90.00
_cell.angle_beta   90.00
_cell.angle_gamma   90.00
#
_symmetry.space_group_name_H-M   'P 1'
#
loop_
_entity.id
_entity.type
_entity.pdbx_description
1 polymer ?
#
loop_
_entity_poly.entity_id
_entity_poly.type
_entity_poly.pdbx_seq_one_letter_code
_entity_poly.pdbx_strand_id
1 'polypeptide(L)'
;SLKSLQGISTWVLDEAEELVDENIFDTIDLSIREKNIHNRVVLILNPVTKEHWIYKRFFEDKGVEGGFNGFKDNVCYIHSTYLDNKDNLSQSFLERIKTIKHRNFKKYQHKILGGWLDKAEGVVFENWSIGEFKKVGVSVFGQDYGFANDENTLVETNIDTTNKIIYLKECFYLKGLTTSQIAELNLKHAGNNLIVGDSAEPRLLQELKNGGCNIKPTIKKAGSILSGIALMQDYKIVVDRDSHGIIREINNYVWKENKEVPIDKFNHYLDAIRYAMMFLLQGLNSGKYTIR
;
A
#
# COMPACT_ATOMS: atom_id res chain seq x y z
N SER A 1 -17.79 21.12 14.48
CA SER A 1 -18.34 20.18 13.48
C SER A 1 -18.52 20.91 12.16
N LEU A 2 -17.89 20.44 11.09
CA LEU A 2 -18.03 20.99 9.73
C LEU A 2 -19.48 20.92 9.20
N LYS A 3 -20.30 20.03 9.77
CA LYS A 3 -21.71 19.81 9.36
C LYS A 3 -22.65 20.99 9.64
N SER A 4 -22.24 21.99 10.42
CA SER A 4 -23.04 23.16 10.79
C SER A 4 -22.64 24.45 10.07
N LEU A 5 -21.69 24.41 9.15
CA LEU A 5 -21.27 25.57 8.38
C LEU A 5 -22.33 25.93 7.32
N GLN A 6 -22.79 27.20 7.30
CA GLN A 6 -23.70 27.76 6.30
C GLN A 6 -23.01 28.88 5.55
N GLY A 7 -23.40 29.11 4.30
CA GLY A 7 -22.86 30.19 3.48
C GLY A 7 -21.49 29.94 2.89
N ILE A 8 -20.98 28.68 2.95
CA ILE A 8 -19.70 28.33 2.36
C ILE A 8 -19.93 27.79 0.95
N SER A 9 -19.34 28.46 -0.02
CA SER A 9 -19.37 28.06 -1.43
C SER A 9 -18.02 27.60 -1.97
N THR A 10 -16.95 27.84 -1.24
CA THR A 10 -15.59 27.45 -1.68
C THR A 10 -14.84 26.83 -0.52
N TRP A 11 -14.23 25.67 -0.77
CA TRP A 11 -13.31 25.01 0.12
C TRP A 11 -11.96 24.88 -0.55
N VAL A 12 -10.90 25.25 0.16
CA VAL A 12 -9.51 25.12 -0.29
C VAL A 12 -8.82 24.15 0.65
N LEU A 13 -8.25 23.08 0.11
CA LEU A 13 -7.41 22.14 0.82
C LEU A 13 -5.99 22.34 0.31
N ASP A 14 -5.15 22.94 1.13
CA ASP A 14 -3.71 23.04 0.90
C ASP A 14 -3.00 21.80 1.44
N GLU A 15 -1.92 21.39 0.81
CA GLU A 15 -1.24 20.12 1.09
C GLU A 15 -2.22 18.92 1.02
N ALA A 16 -3.04 18.89 -0.04
CA ALA A 16 -4.12 17.92 -0.16
C ALA A 16 -3.62 16.46 -0.23
N GLU A 17 -2.36 16.23 -0.54
CA GLU A 17 -1.70 14.93 -0.47
C GLU A 17 -1.61 14.35 0.96
N GLU A 18 -1.71 15.19 1.99
CA GLU A 18 -1.75 14.74 3.39
C GLU A 18 -3.11 14.12 3.78
N LEU A 19 -4.16 14.40 3.02
CA LEU A 19 -5.47 13.81 3.22
C LEU A 19 -5.54 12.42 2.58
N VAL A 20 -5.18 11.40 3.34
CA VAL A 20 -5.10 10.01 2.85
C VAL A 20 -6.47 9.34 2.71
N ASP A 21 -7.47 9.74 3.52
CA ASP A 21 -8.81 9.14 3.53
C ASP A 21 -9.78 9.93 2.66
N GLU A 22 -10.17 9.35 1.52
CA GLU A 22 -11.14 9.92 0.60
C GLU A 22 -12.52 10.15 1.24
N ASN A 23 -12.94 9.34 2.22
CA ASN A 23 -14.23 9.52 2.89
C ASN A 23 -14.29 10.83 3.68
N ILE A 24 -13.15 11.31 4.18
CA ILE A 24 -13.09 12.63 4.83
C ILE A 24 -13.31 13.72 3.80
N PHE A 25 -12.69 13.61 2.62
CA PHE A 25 -12.93 14.51 1.50
C PHE A 25 -14.41 14.56 1.11
N ASP A 26 -15.03 13.39 0.89
CA ASP A 26 -16.45 13.31 0.54
C ASP A 26 -17.36 13.93 1.61
N THR A 27 -17.03 13.75 2.89
CA THR A 27 -17.79 14.34 3.99
C THR A 27 -17.75 15.87 3.96
N ILE A 28 -16.63 16.46 3.59
CA ILE A 28 -16.44 17.91 3.50
C ILE A 28 -17.11 18.44 2.21
N ASP A 29 -16.85 17.77 1.08
CA ASP A 29 -17.40 18.14 -0.22
C ASP A 29 -18.94 18.20 -0.19
N LEU A 30 -19.59 17.19 0.38
CA LEU A 30 -21.03 17.16 0.59
C LEU A 30 -21.55 18.26 1.53
N SER A 31 -20.68 18.91 2.28
CA SER A 31 -21.04 20.03 3.17
C SER A 31 -21.02 21.39 2.46
N ILE A 32 -20.39 21.46 1.28
CA ILE A 32 -20.32 22.68 0.44
C ILE A 32 -21.52 22.69 -0.50
N ARG A 33 -22.61 23.34 -0.08
CA ARG A 33 -23.91 23.25 -0.75
C ARG A 33 -24.71 24.53 -0.70
N GLU A 34 -24.07 25.69 -0.84
CA GLU A 34 -24.75 26.98 -0.85
C GLU A 34 -25.61 27.11 -2.11
N LYS A 35 -26.84 27.67 -1.95
CA LYS A 35 -27.80 27.81 -3.05
C LYS A 35 -27.47 29.02 -3.91
N ASN A 36 -27.72 28.90 -5.22
CA ASN A 36 -27.59 29.98 -6.22
C ASN A 36 -26.13 30.51 -6.38
N ILE A 37 -25.13 29.77 -5.94
CA ILE A 37 -23.73 30.10 -6.09
C ILE A 37 -22.99 28.87 -6.64
N HIS A 38 -21.94 29.07 -7.43
CA HIS A 38 -21.05 28.02 -7.84
C HIS A 38 -20.24 27.50 -6.63
N ASN A 39 -20.56 26.31 -6.17
CA ASN A 39 -19.77 25.63 -5.17
C ASN A 39 -18.47 25.12 -5.77
N ARG A 40 -17.35 25.29 -5.09
CA ARG A 40 -16.00 24.95 -5.57
C ARG A 40 -15.20 24.23 -4.50
N VAL A 41 -14.42 23.26 -4.95
CA VAL A 41 -13.33 22.65 -4.17
C VAL A 41 -12.04 22.93 -4.90
N VAL A 42 -11.03 23.43 -4.17
CA VAL A 42 -9.69 23.66 -4.69
C VAL A 42 -8.72 22.75 -3.91
N LEU A 43 -8.05 21.87 -4.62
CA LEU A 43 -7.00 21.01 -4.06
C LEU A 43 -5.65 21.54 -4.52
N ILE A 44 -4.80 21.89 -3.57
CA ILE A 44 -3.41 22.31 -3.82
C ILE A 44 -2.52 21.20 -3.26
N LEU A 45 -1.69 20.60 -4.09
CA LEU A 45 -0.90 19.44 -3.70
C LEU A 45 0.44 19.35 -4.41
N ASN A 46 1.39 18.71 -3.76
CA ASN A 46 2.55 18.15 -4.40
C ASN A 46 2.26 16.68 -4.74
N PRO A 47 2.33 16.26 -6.02
CA PRO A 47 2.05 14.88 -6.39
C PRO A 47 2.84 13.87 -5.56
N VAL A 48 2.19 12.80 -5.15
CA VAL A 48 2.78 11.65 -4.45
C VAL A 48 2.76 10.41 -5.34
N THR A 49 2.35 9.25 -4.84
CA THR A 49 2.19 8.05 -5.68
C THR A 49 0.81 8.04 -6.37
N LYS A 50 0.73 7.39 -7.54
CA LYS A 50 -0.52 7.19 -8.30
C LYS A 50 -1.56 6.37 -7.53
N GLU A 51 -1.15 5.72 -6.44
CA GLU A 51 -2.05 5.01 -5.54
C GLU A 51 -2.90 5.93 -4.66
N HIS A 52 -2.58 7.20 -4.59
CA HIS A 52 -3.35 8.18 -3.83
C HIS A 52 -4.73 8.41 -4.48
N TRP A 53 -5.79 8.51 -3.67
CA TRP A 53 -7.17 8.66 -4.14
C TRP A 53 -7.36 9.89 -5.05
N ILE A 54 -6.61 10.99 -4.84
CA ILE A 54 -6.64 12.18 -5.71
C ILE A 54 -6.23 11.81 -7.13
N TYR A 55 -5.16 11.00 -7.31
CA TYR A 55 -4.75 10.57 -8.64
C TYR A 55 -5.83 9.70 -9.29
N LYS A 56 -6.33 8.71 -8.57
CA LYS A 56 -7.37 7.79 -9.09
C LYS A 56 -8.59 8.57 -9.53
N ARG A 57 -9.18 9.36 -8.63
CA ARG A 57 -10.43 10.08 -8.86
C ARG A 57 -10.35 11.18 -9.92
N PHE A 58 -9.26 11.96 -9.87
CA PHE A 58 -9.16 13.18 -10.70
C PHE A 58 -8.27 13.02 -11.92
N PHE A 59 -7.44 12.00 -12.00
CA PHE A 59 -6.57 11.77 -13.14
C PHE A 59 -6.92 10.45 -13.86
N GLU A 60 -6.80 9.31 -13.20
CA GLU A 60 -6.99 8.00 -13.80
C GLU A 60 -8.42 7.80 -14.31
N ASP A 61 -9.44 7.99 -13.46
CA ASP A 61 -10.88 7.82 -13.80
C ASP A 61 -11.33 8.80 -14.89
N LYS A 62 -10.66 9.95 -15.02
CA LYS A 62 -10.96 10.97 -16.03
C LYS A 62 -10.08 10.87 -17.28
N GLY A 63 -9.15 9.91 -17.31
CA GLY A 63 -8.22 9.74 -18.43
C GLY A 63 -7.32 10.96 -18.64
N VAL A 64 -6.90 11.62 -17.56
CA VAL A 64 -6.02 12.78 -17.57
C VAL A 64 -4.64 12.38 -17.06
N GLU A 65 -3.61 12.77 -17.79
CA GLU A 65 -2.21 12.53 -17.37
C GLU A 65 -1.70 13.64 -16.43
N GLY A 66 -0.74 13.30 -15.58
CA GLY A 66 -0.05 14.29 -14.76
C GLY A 66 0.67 15.35 -15.62
N GLY A 67 0.63 16.61 -15.19
CA GLY A 67 1.19 17.72 -15.96
C GLY A 67 0.21 18.40 -16.93
N PHE A 68 -1.01 17.91 -17.00
CA PHE A 68 -2.05 18.53 -17.85
C PHE A 68 -2.48 19.88 -17.28
N ASN A 69 -2.68 20.86 -18.18
CA ASN A 69 -3.26 22.17 -17.90
C ASN A 69 -4.51 22.36 -18.75
N GLY A 70 -5.67 22.60 -18.11
CA GLY A 70 -6.93 22.78 -18.82
C GLY A 70 -8.14 22.24 -18.08
N PHE A 71 -9.23 22.07 -18.82
CA PHE A 71 -10.49 21.56 -18.28
C PHE A 71 -10.77 20.14 -18.80
N LYS A 72 -11.23 19.31 -17.92
CA LYS A 72 -11.84 18.01 -18.23
C LYS A 72 -13.10 17.86 -17.40
N ASP A 73 -14.24 17.74 -18.05
CA ASP A 73 -15.57 17.76 -17.42
C ASP A 73 -15.75 19.00 -16.51
N ASN A 74 -15.99 18.79 -15.22
CA ASN A 74 -16.16 19.83 -14.20
C ASN A 74 -14.86 20.12 -13.41
N VAL A 75 -13.71 19.63 -13.86
CA VAL A 75 -12.43 19.81 -13.18
C VAL A 75 -11.51 20.70 -14.00
N CYS A 76 -10.95 21.71 -13.34
CA CYS A 76 -9.88 22.54 -13.86
C CYS A 76 -8.53 22.05 -13.29
N TYR A 77 -7.60 21.75 -14.18
CA TYR A 77 -6.25 21.32 -13.82
C TYR A 77 -5.28 22.46 -14.05
N ILE A 78 -4.49 22.75 -13.04
CA ILE A 78 -3.43 23.76 -13.11
C ILE A 78 -2.16 23.11 -12.61
N HIS A 79 -1.25 22.82 -13.52
CA HIS A 79 0.07 22.31 -13.20
C HIS A 79 1.10 23.43 -13.34
N SER A 80 1.82 23.71 -12.28
CA SER A 80 2.87 24.70 -12.27
C SER A 80 4.17 24.13 -11.70
N THR A 81 5.29 24.68 -12.14
CA THR A 81 6.63 24.28 -11.73
C THR A 81 7.49 25.52 -11.46
N TYR A 82 8.72 25.31 -11.02
CA TYR A 82 9.67 26.42 -10.87
C TYR A 82 9.93 27.18 -12.18
N LEU A 83 9.67 26.57 -13.33
CA LEU A 83 9.85 27.20 -14.64
C LEU A 83 8.87 28.35 -14.87
N ASP A 84 7.67 28.26 -14.30
CA ASP A 84 6.64 29.27 -14.42
C ASP A 84 6.91 30.49 -13.53
N ASN A 85 7.85 30.37 -12.57
CA ASN A 85 8.23 31.45 -11.65
C ASN A 85 9.76 31.68 -11.59
N LYS A 86 10.48 31.25 -12.62
CA LYS A 86 11.92 31.19 -12.64
C LYS A 86 12.59 32.54 -12.37
N ASP A 87 12.01 33.62 -12.89
CA ASP A 87 12.60 34.95 -12.79
C ASP A 87 12.58 35.54 -11.37
N ASN A 88 11.72 34.97 -10.49
CA ASN A 88 11.62 35.33 -9.08
C ASN A 88 12.44 34.43 -8.16
N LEU A 89 13.18 33.46 -8.71
CA LEU A 89 13.98 32.52 -7.93
C LEU A 89 15.43 32.93 -7.83
N SER A 90 16.06 32.73 -6.67
CA SER A 90 17.48 33.03 -6.47
C SER A 90 18.36 32.14 -7.34
N GLN A 91 19.50 32.68 -7.78
CA GLN A 91 20.49 31.92 -8.55
C GLN A 91 20.97 30.66 -7.82
N SER A 92 21.18 30.75 -6.50
CA SER A 92 21.60 29.62 -5.68
C SER A 92 20.55 28.49 -5.64
N PHE A 93 19.27 28.84 -5.68
CA PHE A 93 18.18 27.86 -5.77
C PHE A 93 18.15 27.17 -7.14
N LEU A 94 18.32 27.95 -8.22
CA LEU A 94 18.37 27.38 -9.57
C LEU A 94 19.59 26.46 -9.78
N GLU A 95 20.71 26.75 -9.16
CA GLU A 95 21.88 25.84 -9.19
C GLU A 95 21.67 24.56 -8.42
N ARG A 96 20.96 24.61 -7.27
CA ARG A 96 20.54 23.39 -6.57
C ARG A 96 19.61 22.52 -7.43
N ILE A 97 18.65 23.12 -8.13
CA ILE A 97 17.78 22.41 -9.07
C ILE A 97 18.60 21.71 -10.16
N LYS A 98 19.57 22.41 -10.77
CA LYS A 98 20.46 21.81 -11.77
C LYS A 98 21.23 20.61 -11.19
N THR A 99 21.72 20.74 -9.97
CA THR A 99 22.43 19.66 -9.27
C THR A 99 21.52 18.45 -9.06
N ILE A 100 20.28 18.65 -8.61
CA ILE A 100 19.29 17.59 -8.45
C ILE A 100 19.02 16.89 -9.80
N LYS A 101 18.80 17.68 -10.86
CA LYS A 101 18.56 17.15 -12.22
C LYS A 101 19.68 16.22 -12.69
N HIS A 102 20.94 16.60 -12.46
CA HIS A 102 22.09 15.79 -12.87
C HIS A 102 22.32 14.56 -11.99
N ARG A 103 22.10 14.67 -10.68
CA ARG A 103 22.37 13.57 -9.75
C ARG A 103 21.24 12.54 -9.68
N ASN A 104 19.98 12.99 -9.74
CA ASN A 104 18.81 12.13 -9.64
C ASN A 104 17.66 12.67 -10.48
N PHE A 105 17.60 12.24 -11.73
CA PHE A 105 16.59 12.69 -12.67
C PHE A 105 15.16 12.33 -12.26
N LYS A 106 14.95 11.17 -11.63
CA LYS A 106 13.63 10.77 -11.10
C LYS A 106 13.17 11.72 -10.00
N LYS A 107 14.05 12.08 -9.07
CA LYS A 107 13.77 13.08 -8.03
C LYS A 107 13.48 14.46 -8.62
N TYR A 108 14.20 14.85 -9.67
CA TYR A 108 13.92 16.08 -10.40
C TYR A 108 12.53 16.07 -11.03
N GLN A 109 12.15 14.99 -11.72
CA GLN A 109 10.82 14.84 -12.31
C GLN A 109 9.72 14.90 -11.26
N HIS A 110 9.90 14.24 -10.14
CA HIS A 110 8.90 14.19 -9.07
C HIS A 110 8.85 15.49 -8.25
N LYS A 111 9.94 15.85 -7.55
CA LYS A 111 9.93 16.94 -6.57
C LYS A 111 10.02 18.34 -7.18
N ILE A 112 10.58 18.46 -8.38
CA ILE A 112 10.83 19.78 -9.01
C ILE A 112 9.84 20.05 -10.14
N LEU A 113 9.46 19.03 -10.89
CA LEU A 113 8.49 19.16 -11.97
C LEU A 113 7.08 18.67 -11.59
N GLY A 114 6.84 18.25 -10.34
CA GLY A 114 5.51 17.85 -9.87
C GLY A 114 4.97 16.60 -10.57
N GLY A 115 5.83 15.64 -10.88
CA GLY A 115 5.41 14.37 -11.50
C GLY A 115 4.89 13.37 -10.46
N TRP A 116 3.82 12.64 -10.81
CA TRP A 116 3.32 11.53 -10.01
C TRP A 116 4.30 10.34 -10.05
N LEU A 117 4.43 9.63 -8.95
CA LEU A 117 5.28 8.44 -8.85
C LEU A 117 4.46 7.15 -9.04
N ASP A 118 5.02 6.17 -9.76
CA ASP A 118 4.44 4.83 -9.81
C ASP A 118 4.64 4.07 -8.50
N LYS A 119 5.73 4.38 -7.76
CA LYS A 119 6.04 3.85 -6.42
C LYS A 119 6.77 4.89 -5.58
N ALA A 120 6.67 4.79 -4.25
CA ALA A 120 7.36 5.69 -3.34
C ALA A 120 8.89 5.60 -3.47
N GLU A 121 9.59 6.68 -3.11
CA GLU A 121 11.06 6.65 -3.04
C GLU A 121 11.51 5.84 -1.81
N GLY A 122 12.55 5.02 -1.98
CA GLY A 122 13.10 4.19 -0.89
C GLY A 122 12.22 3.00 -0.49
N VAL A 123 11.46 2.44 -1.44
CA VAL A 123 10.68 1.22 -1.20
C VAL A 123 11.56 0.07 -0.71
N VAL A 124 11.01 -0.74 0.19
CA VAL A 124 11.68 -1.91 0.75
C VAL A 124 11.88 -2.99 -0.30
N PHE A 125 10.90 -3.17 -1.21
CA PHE A 125 10.94 -4.20 -2.24
C PHE A 125 10.99 -3.59 -3.64
N GLU A 126 12.07 -3.86 -4.36
CA GLU A 126 12.25 -3.44 -5.76
C GLU A 126 12.14 -4.61 -6.75
N ASN A 127 12.30 -5.85 -6.27
CA ASN A 127 12.42 -7.10 -7.02
C ASN A 127 11.07 -7.75 -7.30
N TRP A 128 10.04 -7.00 -7.65
CA TRP A 128 8.71 -7.52 -7.90
C TRP A 128 8.13 -7.11 -9.27
N SER A 129 7.12 -7.85 -9.71
CA SER A 129 6.36 -7.58 -10.94
C SER A 129 4.92 -8.10 -10.82
N ILE A 130 4.01 -7.50 -11.57
CA ILE A 130 2.67 -8.04 -11.76
C ILE A 130 2.76 -9.22 -12.72
N GLY A 131 2.05 -10.32 -12.43
CA GLY A 131 2.03 -11.50 -13.24
C GLY A 131 0.88 -12.44 -12.89
N GLU A 132 0.89 -13.62 -13.47
CA GLU A 132 -0.07 -14.67 -13.15
C GLU A 132 0.37 -15.42 -11.89
N PHE A 133 -0.56 -15.65 -10.96
CA PHE A 133 -0.32 -16.49 -9.80
C PHE A 133 -0.13 -17.95 -10.21
N LYS A 134 0.99 -18.56 -9.82
CA LYS A 134 1.30 -19.97 -10.15
C LYS A 134 1.43 -20.81 -8.88
N LYS A 135 0.80 -21.99 -8.89
CA LYS A 135 0.95 -23.01 -7.86
C LYS A 135 2.05 -23.98 -8.28
N VAL A 136 3.28 -23.72 -7.86
CA VAL A 136 4.44 -24.55 -8.20
C VAL A 136 4.66 -25.66 -7.14
N GLY A 137 4.08 -25.48 -5.96
CA GLY A 137 4.19 -26.41 -4.84
C GLY A 137 3.00 -26.29 -3.91
N VAL A 138 3.22 -26.43 -2.61
CA VAL A 138 2.17 -26.28 -1.61
C VAL A 138 1.94 -24.80 -1.33
N SER A 139 0.68 -24.37 -1.39
CA SER A 139 0.30 -23.05 -0.93
C SER A 139 0.28 -22.98 0.59
N VAL A 140 0.86 -21.92 1.14
CA VAL A 140 0.74 -21.53 2.53
C VAL A 140 0.12 -20.15 2.58
N PHE A 141 -0.83 -19.97 3.47
CA PHE A 141 -1.50 -18.69 3.64
C PHE A 141 -0.88 -17.92 4.79
N GLY A 142 -0.60 -16.65 4.57
CA GLY A 142 -0.20 -15.73 5.62
C GLY A 142 -1.41 -14.92 6.08
N GLN A 143 -1.53 -14.69 7.39
CA GLN A 143 -2.63 -13.91 7.95
C GLN A 143 -2.13 -12.92 8.98
N ASP A 144 -2.51 -11.65 8.82
CA ASP A 144 -2.33 -10.59 9.79
C ASP A 144 -3.69 -10.15 10.34
N TYR A 145 -3.76 -9.89 11.64
CA TYR A 145 -5.02 -9.58 12.33
C TYR A 145 -5.03 -8.14 12.78
N GLY A 146 -6.03 -7.40 12.32
CA GLY A 146 -6.35 -6.08 12.84
C GLY A 146 -7.31 -6.17 14.04
N PHE A 147 -7.10 -5.32 15.02
CA PHE A 147 -7.99 -5.18 16.17
C PHE A 147 -9.05 -4.11 15.92
N ALA A 148 -10.31 -4.41 16.20
CA ALA A 148 -11.47 -3.50 16.17
C ALA A 148 -11.65 -2.65 14.89
N ASN A 149 -10.69 -1.77 14.57
CA ASN A 149 -10.75 -0.84 13.44
C ASN A 149 -9.63 -1.09 12.40
N ASP A 150 -8.75 -2.04 12.65
CA ASP A 150 -7.66 -2.38 11.76
C ASP A 150 -8.07 -3.52 10.79
N GLU A 151 -7.30 -3.69 9.75
CA GLU A 151 -7.58 -4.61 8.67
C GLU A 151 -7.16 -6.04 9.01
N ASN A 152 -8.04 -6.99 8.73
CA ASN A 152 -7.70 -8.40 8.71
C ASN A 152 -7.35 -8.81 7.28
N THR A 153 -6.19 -9.42 7.09
CA THR A 153 -5.68 -9.80 5.77
C THR A 153 -5.45 -11.29 5.66
N LEU A 154 -5.63 -11.85 4.47
CA LEU A 154 -5.21 -13.20 4.12
C LEU A 154 -4.56 -13.18 2.73
N VAL A 155 -3.38 -13.80 2.63
CA VAL A 155 -2.62 -13.91 1.38
C VAL A 155 -2.28 -15.36 1.09
N GLU A 156 -2.58 -15.82 -0.12
CA GLU A 156 -2.06 -17.10 -0.64
C GLU A 156 -0.61 -16.86 -1.14
N THR A 157 0.32 -17.60 -0.56
CA THR A 157 1.75 -17.53 -0.89
C THR A 157 2.22 -18.88 -1.41
N ASN A 158 2.82 -18.89 -2.60
CA ASN A 158 3.42 -20.08 -3.19
C ASN A 158 4.88 -19.79 -3.56
N ILE A 159 5.81 -20.68 -3.20
CA ILE A 159 7.24 -20.45 -3.34
C ILE A 159 7.87 -21.48 -4.26
N ASP A 160 8.49 -21.01 -5.32
CA ASP A 160 9.41 -21.75 -6.14
C ASP A 160 10.84 -21.56 -5.61
N THR A 161 11.29 -22.48 -4.79
CA THR A 161 12.63 -22.42 -4.19
C THR A 161 13.74 -22.66 -5.21
N THR A 162 13.46 -23.37 -6.30
CA THR A 162 14.43 -23.67 -7.36
C THR A 162 14.74 -22.44 -8.18
N ASN A 163 13.71 -21.70 -8.59
CA ASN A 163 13.86 -20.50 -9.40
C ASN A 163 13.89 -19.20 -8.56
N LYS A 164 13.79 -19.33 -7.24
CA LYS A 164 13.71 -18.20 -6.30
C LYS A 164 12.61 -17.21 -6.65
N ILE A 165 11.38 -17.70 -6.81
CA ILE A 165 10.19 -16.89 -7.12
C ILE A 165 9.15 -17.08 -6.03
N ILE A 166 8.56 -15.99 -5.58
CA ILE A 166 7.40 -15.97 -4.69
C ILE A 166 6.20 -15.53 -5.53
N TYR A 167 5.14 -16.31 -5.54
CA TYR A 167 3.85 -15.94 -6.13
C TYR A 167 2.88 -15.56 -5.03
N LEU A 168 2.27 -14.39 -5.16
CA LEU A 168 1.36 -13.80 -4.16
C LEU A 168 0.00 -13.55 -4.77
N LYS A 169 -1.04 -13.94 -4.02
CA LYS A 169 -2.42 -13.66 -4.37
C LYS A 169 -3.20 -13.20 -3.14
N GLU A 170 -3.82 -12.05 -3.27
CA GLU A 170 -4.72 -11.49 -2.26
C GLU A 170 -5.99 -12.34 -2.13
N CYS A 171 -6.37 -12.66 -0.89
CA CYS A 171 -7.62 -13.37 -0.61
C CYS A 171 -8.69 -12.42 -0.07
N PHE A 172 -8.35 -11.64 0.96
CA PHE A 172 -9.19 -10.57 1.48
C PHE A 172 -8.42 -9.53 2.31
N TYR A 173 -9.02 -8.34 2.44
CA TYR A 173 -8.58 -7.20 3.25
C TYR A 173 -9.83 -6.52 3.80
N LEU A 174 -10.21 -6.82 5.04
CA LEU A 174 -11.50 -6.42 5.59
C LEU A 174 -11.36 -5.96 7.04
N LYS A 175 -12.13 -4.94 7.42
CA LYS A 175 -12.21 -4.40 8.78
C LYS A 175 -13.42 -4.96 9.53
N GLY A 176 -13.33 -4.92 10.86
CA GLY A 176 -14.48 -5.16 11.73
C GLY A 176 -15.04 -6.57 11.69
N LEU A 177 -14.23 -7.56 11.31
CA LEU A 177 -14.67 -8.96 11.25
C LEU A 177 -14.76 -9.58 12.65
N THR A 178 -15.83 -10.34 12.89
CA THR A 178 -15.91 -11.25 14.03
C THR A 178 -15.05 -12.49 13.81
N THR A 179 -14.66 -13.19 14.87
CA THR A 179 -13.89 -14.44 14.77
C THR A 179 -14.58 -15.48 13.86
N SER A 180 -15.90 -15.60 13.93
CA SER A 180 -16.65 -16.53 13.08
C SER A 180 -16.58 -16.16 11.61
N GLN A 181 -16.63 -14.86 11.28
CA GLN A 181 -16.48 -14.37 9.90
C GLN A 181 -15.06 -14.60 9.37
N ILE A 182 -14.04 -14.41 10.22
CA ILE A 182 -12.65 -14.72 9.86
C ILE A 182 -12.51 -16.23 9.58
N ALA A 183 -13.08 -17.09 10.43
CA ALA A 183 -13.05 -18.54 10.24
C ALA A 183 -13.72 -18.96 8.92
N GLU A 184 -14.89 -18.40 8.62
CA GLU A 184 -15.62 -18.67 7.37
C GLU A 184 -14.80 -18.25 6.13
N LEU A 185 -14.25 -17.07 6.15
CA LEU A 185 -13.39 -16.56 5.06
C LEU A 185 -12.12 -17.40 4.90
N ASN A 186 -11.49 -17.79 6.00
CA ASN A 186 -10.32 -18.66 5.99
C ASN A 186 -10.64 -20.02 5.37
N LEU A 187 -11.73 -20.65 5.76
CA LEU A 187 -12.17 -21.94 5.19
C LEU A 187 -12.54 -21.82 3.71
N LYS A 188 -13.17 -20.71 3.33
CA LYS A 188 -13.52 -20.42 1.92
C LYS A 188 -12.29 -20.30 1.03
N HIS A 189 -11.24 -19.58 1.48
CA HIS A 189 -10.07 -19.28 0.65
C HIS A 189 -8.95 -20.30 0.80
N ALA A 190 -8.64 -20.71 2.02
CA ALA A 190 -7.54 -21.63 2.31
C ALA A 190 -7.98 -23.09 2.36
N GLY A 191 -9.26 -23.39 2.64
CA GLY A 191 -9.72 -24.76 2.86
C GLY A 191 -8.91 -25.44 3.95
N ASN A 192 -8.32 -26.58 3.64
CA ASN A 192 -7.46 -27.34 4.56
C ASN A 192 -5.97 -26.95 4.50
N ASN A 193 -5.60 -25.97 3.65
CA ASN A 193 -4.21 -25.55 3.58
C ASN A 193 -3.78 -24.83 4.86
N LEU A 194 -2.49 -24.85 5.11
CA LEU A 194 -1.91 -24.21 6.28
C LEU A 194 -2.01 -22.70 6.21
N ILE A 195 -2.51 -22.09 7.29
CA ILE A 195 -2.48 -20.65 7.54
C ILE A 195 -1.43 -20.38 8.61
N VAL A 196 -0.54 -19.40 8.39
CA VAL A 196 0.40 -18.90 9.39
C VAL A 196 -0.07 -17.52 9.81
N GLY A 197 -0.63 -17.44 11.01
CA GLY A 197 -1.19 -16.20 11.54
C GLY A 197 -0.28 -15.48 12.52
N ASP A 198 -0.54 -14.20 12.74
CA ASP A 198 0.14 -13.43 13.77
C ASP A 198 0.02 -14.11 15.15
N SER A 199 1.12 -14.20 15.87
CA SER A 199 1.17 -14.81 17.21
C SER A 199 0.79 -13.84 18.34
N ALA A 200 0.51 -12.58 18.04
CA ALA A 200 0.10 -11.59 19.04
C ALA A 200 -1.27 -11.88 19.66
N GLU A 201 -2.13 -12.62 18.94
CA GLU A 201 -3.51 -12.94 19.33
C GLU A 201 -3.71 -14.46 19.56
N PRO A 202 -3.11 -15.07 20.59
CA PRO A 202 -3.17 -16.53 20.79
C PRO A 202 -4.57 -17.06 21.03
N ARG A 203 -5.46 -16.25 21.63
CA ARG A 203 -6.87 -16.62 21.86
C ARG A 203 -7.60 -16.71 20.52
N LEU A 204 -7.45 -15.73 19.64
CA LEU A 204 -8.05 -15.71 18.32
C LEU A 204 -7.59 -16.93 17.49
N LEU A 205 -6.28 -17.22 17.50
CA LEU A 205 -5.74 -18.40 16.84
C LEU A 205 -6.38 -19.70 17.33
N GLN A 206 -6.59 -19.83 18.65
CA GLN A 206 -7.23 -21.02 19.21
C GLN A 206 -8.72 -21.10 18.80
N GLU A 207 -9.44 -19.98 18.79
CA GLU A 207 -10.83 -19.92 18.35
C GLU A 207 -10.96 -20.27 16.86
N LEU A 208 -10.08 -19.77 15.99
CA LEU A 208 -10.04 -20.11 14.55
C LEU A 208 -9.71 -21.58 14.33
N LYS A 209 -8.79 -22.14 15.11
CA LYS A 209 -8.47 -23.57 15.08
C LYS A 209 -9.68 -24.43 15.49
N ASN A 210 -10.40 -24.03 16.53
CA ASN A 210 -11.64 -24.70 16.96
C ASN A 210 -12.75 -24.57 15.90
N GLY A 211 -12.73 -23.49 15.10
CA GLY A 211 -13.60 -23.26 13.94
C GLY A 211 -13.20 -24.08 12.70
N GLY A 212 -12.21 -24.96 12.80
CA GLY A 212 -11.80 -25.87 11.72
C GLY A 212 -10.67 -25.36 10.83
N CYS A 213 -10.11 -24.18 11.09
CA CYS A 213 -8.98 -23.68 10.31
C CYS A 213 -7.68 -24.44 10.65
N ASN A 214 -6.92 -24.83 9.62
CA ASN A 214 -5.57 -25.38 9.80
C ASN A 214 -4.58 -24.24 10.00
N ILE A 215 -4.49 -23.72 11.22
CA ILE A 215 -3.75 -22.51 11.53
C ILE A 215 -2.63 -22.74 12.55
N LYS A 216 -1.49 -22.08 12.35
CA LYS A 216 -0.34 -22.06 13.26
C LYS A 216 0.11 -20.61 13.53
N PRO A 217 0.62 -20.32 14.74
CA PRO A 217 1.21 -19.03 15.04
C PRO A 217 2.54 -18.84 14.28
N THR A 218 2.82 -17.61 13.86
CA THR A 218 4.16 -17.21 13.45
C THR A 218 5.12 -17.20 14.66
N ILE A 219 6.41 -17.37 14.41
CA ILE A 219 7.44 -17.27 15.44
C ILE A 219 8.09 -15.89 15.34
N LYS A 220 7.74 -15.00 16.28
CA LYS A 220 8.33 -13.66 16.37
C LYS A 220 9.57 -13.70 17.27
N LYS A 221 10.74 -13.33 16.73
CA LYS A 221 11.99 -13.14 17.46
C LYS A 221 12.48 -11.71 17.26
N ALA A 222 13.36 -11.23 18.12
CA ALA A 222 14.03 -9.94 17.90
C ALA A 222 14.69 -9.95 16.50
N GLY A 223 14.49 -8.87 15.73
CA GLY A 223 14.99 -8.75 14.35
C GLY A 223 14.22 -9.55 13.28
N SER A 224 13.11 -10.22 13.64
CA SER A 224 12.33 -11.04 12.67
C SER A 224 11.74 -10.23 11.51
N ILE A 225 11.50 -8.94 11.68
CA ILE A 225 11.04 -8.06 10.59
C ILE A 225 12.13 -7.93 9.54
N LEU A 226 13.32 -7.50 9.94
CA LEU A 226 14.46 -7.31 9.01
C LEU A 226 14.92 -8.62 8.37
N SER A 227 15.00 -9.70 9.15
CA SER A 227 15.38 -11.00 8.61
C SER A 227 14.33 -11.55 7.64
N GLY A 228 13.05 -11.32 7.89
CA GLY A 228 11.98 -11.69 6.96
C GLY A 228 11.98 -10.85 5.69
N ILE A 229 12.24 -9.55 5.79
CA ILE A 229 12.41 -8.66 4.64
C ILE A 229 13.58 -9.12 3.78
N ALA A 230 14.76 -9.35 4.38
CA ALA A 230 15.94 -9.84 3.67
C ALA A 230 15.66 -11.16 2.95
N LEU A 231 14.94 -12.06 3.62
CA LEU A 231 14.54 -13.34 3.03
C LEU A 231 13.62 -13.15 1.80
N MET A 232 12.67 -12.23 1.85
CA MET A 232 11.81 -11.90 0.70
C MET A 232 12.57 -11.21 -0.42
N GLN A 233 13.55 -10.38 -0.11
CA GLN A 233 14.41 -9.70 -1.10
C GLN A 233 15.31 -10.66 -1.88
N ASP A 234 15.62 -11.84 -1.33
CA ASP A 234 16.38 -12.90 -2.02
C ASP A 234 15.59 -13.59 -3.15
N TYR A 235 14.28 -13.32 -3.25
CA TYR A 235 13.37 -13.90 -4.24
C TYR A 235 12.82 -12.83 -5.17
N LYS A 236 12.52 -13.21 -6.42
CA LYS A 236 11.66 -12.40 -7.28
C LYS A 236 10.22 -12.55 -6.82
N ILE A 237 9.53 -11.45 -6.58
CA ILE A 237 8.12 -11.45 -6.17
C ILE A 237 7.24 -11.25 -7.39
N VAL A 238 6.28 -12.14 -7.60
CA VAL A 238 5.25 -12.02 -8.63
C VAL A 238 3.90 -11.86 -7.93
N VAL A 239 3.28 -10.72 -8.12
CA VAL A 239 1.98 -10.39 -7.52
C VAL A 239 0.89 -10.59 -8.57
N ASP A 240 -0.15 -11.35 -8.22
CA ASP A 240 -1.31 -11.53 -9.09
C ASP A 240 -1.95 -10.18 -9.43
N ARG A 241 -2.39 -10.02 -10.69
CA ARG A 241 -2.87 -8.74 -11.23
C ARG A 241 -4.07 -8.17 -10.48
N ASP A 242 -4.90 -9.03 -9.90
CA ASP A 242 -6.10 -8.62 -9.16
C ASP A 242 -5.83 -8.35 -7.67
N SER A 243 -4.57 -8.49 -7.24
CA SER A 243 -4.13 -8.27 -5.86
C SER A 243 -3.77 -6.81 -5.59
N HIS A 244 -4.75 -5.92 -5.74
CA HIS A 244 -4.54 -4.47 -5.67
C HIS A 244 -4.03 -3.99 -4.31
N GLY A 245 -4.44 -4.62 -3.21
CA GLY A 245 -3.97 -4.28 -1.88
C GLY A 245 -2.49 -4.60 -1.68
N ILE A 246 -2.03 -5.77 -2.15
CA ILE A 246 -0.60 -6.14 -2.10
C ILE A 246 0.22 -5.18 -2.97
N ILE A 247 -0.28 -4.85 -4.19
CA ILE A 247 0.39 -3.91 -5.10
C ILE A 247 0.52 -2.53 -4.44
N ARG A 248 -0.54 -2.06 -3.78
CA ARG A 248 -0.52 -0.79 -3.04
C ARG A 248 0.52 -0.81 -1.93
N GLU A 249 0.53 -1.84 -1.08
CA GLU A 249 1.46 -1.91 0.04
C GLU A 249 2.91 -1.99 -0.43
N ILE A 250 3.24 -2.87 -1.37
CA ILE A 250 4.62 -3.06 -1.85
C ILE A 250 5.19 -1.80 -2.52
N ASN A 251 4.32 -0.97 -3.11
CA ASN A 251 4.69 0.31 -3.72
C ASN A 251 4.93 1.43 -2.70
N ASN A 252 4.36 1.31 -1.48
CA ASN A 252 4.38 2.38 -0.47
C ASN A 252 5.12 1.98 0.81
N TYR A 253 5.54 0.73 0.96
CA TYR A 253 6.32 0.26 2.10
C TYR A 253 7.78 0.69 1.94
N VAL A 254 8.18 1.72 2.67
CA VAL A 254 9.48 2.38 2.55
C VAL A 254 10.30 2.28 3.82
N TRP A 255 11.61 2.46 3.69
CA TRP A 255 12.51 2.61 4.84
C TRP A 255 12.28 3.97 5.51
N LYS A 256 12.29 4.02 6.84
CA LYS A 256 12.31 5.30 7.59
C LYS A 256 13.59 6.07 7.26
N GLU A 257 13.49 7.39 7.16
CA GLU A 257 14.65 8.23 6.92
C GLU A 257 15.75 7.96 7.96
N ASN A 258 16.98 7.74 7.46
CA ASN A 258 18.17 7.48 8.26
C ASN A 258 18.10 6.27 9.20
N LYS A 259 17.20 5.31 8.97
CA LYS A 259 17.08 4.07 9.74
C LYS A 259 16.88 2.89 8.81
N GLU A 260 17.55 1.79 9.09
CA GLU A 260 17.31 0.49 8.45
C GLU A 260 16.08 -0.20 9.10
N VAL A 261 14.98 0.54 9.23
CA VAL A 261 13.71 0.05 9.79
C VAL A 261 12.60 0.56 8.87
N PRO A 262 11.68 -0.29 8.45
CA PRO A 262 10.58 0.14 7.60
C PRO A 262 9.56 0.99 8.38
N ILE A 263 8.72 1.73 7.66
CA ILE A 263 7.58 2.43 8.26
C ILE A 263 6.56 1.42 8.81
N ASP A 264 5.77 1.86 9.77
CA ASP A 264 4.67 1.08 10.36
C ASP A 264 3.33 1.48 9.70
N LYS A 265 3.33 1.41 8.37
CA LYS A 265 2.16 1.65 7.49
C LYS A 265 2.36 0.83 6.22
N PHE A 266 1.27 0.47 5.54
CA PHE A 266 1.31 -0.35 4.32
C PHE A 266 2.01 -1.70 4.54
N ASN A 267 1.75 -2.35 5.66
CA ASN A 267 2.49 -3.54 6.10
C ASN A 267 1.61 -4.76 6.42
N HIS A 268 0.29 -4.65 6.42
CA HIS A 268 -0.59 -5.78 6.79
C HIS A 268 -0.46 -6.99 5.87
N TYR A 269 -0.53 -6.79 4.56
CA TYR A 269 -0.27 -7.87 3.60
C TYR A 269 1.19 -8.32 3.63
N LEU A 270 2.13 -7.37 3.71
CA LEU A 270 3.56 -7.67 3.73
C LEU A 270 3.97 -8.43 4.99
N ASP A 271 3.35 -8.15 6.13
CA ASP A 271 3.53 -8.91 7.36
C ASP A 271 2.94 -10.32 7.25
N ALA A 272 1.72 -10.44 6.71
CA ALA A 272 1.12 -11.75 6.43
C ALA A 272 2.01 -12.60 5.51
N ILE A 273 2.52 -12.03 4.41
CA ILE A 273 3.44 -12.69 3.48
C ILE A 273 4.72 -13.11 4.21
N ARG A 274 5.28 -12.23 5.02
CA ARG A 274 6.48 -12.49 5.82
C ARG A 274 6.29 -13.67 6.79
N TYR A 275 5.13 -13.78 7.42
CA TYR A 275 4.82 -14.92 8.30
C TYR A 275 4.81 -16.24 7.53
N ALA A 276 4.16 -16.31 6.37
CA ALA A 276 4.14 -17.48 5.51
C ALA A 276 5.56 -17.85 5.02
N MET A 277 6.31 -16.86 4.55
CA MET A 277 7.67 -17.04 4.05
C MET A 277 8.63 -17.57 5.11
N MET A 278 8.64 -16.94 6.29
CA MET A 278 9.50 -17.37 7.40
C MET A 278 9.17 -18.80 7.84
N PHE A 279 7.89 -19.16 7.88
CA PHE A 279 7.47 -20.50 8.21
C PHE A 279 8.00 -21.53 7.20
N LEU A 280 7.81 -21.28 5.90
CA LEU A 280 8.22 -22.20 4.84
C LEU A 280 9.73 -22.37 4.77
N LEU A 281 10.49 -21.29 4.81
CA LEU A 281 11.93 -21.31 4.55
C LEU A 281 12.75 -21.63 5.81
N GLN A 282 12.31 -21.23 7.00
CA GLN A 282 12.97 -21.65 8.25
C GLN A 282 12.67 -23.11 8.57
N GLY A 283 11.50 -23.62 8.23
CA GLY A 283 11.16 -25.04 8.34
C GLY A 283 12.03 -25.92 7.44
N LEU A 284 12.33 -25.50 6.23
CA LEU A 284 13.19 -26.20 5.27
C LEU A 284 14.66 -26.27 5.76
N ASN A 285 15.14 -25.22 6.41
CA ASN A 285 16.50 -25.15 6.94
C ASN A 285 16.70 -25.93 8.26
N SER A 286 15.61 -26.28 8.97
CA SER A 286 15.68 -27.00 10.25
C SER A 286 15.72 -28.53 10.13
N GLY A 287 15.66 -29.09 8.93
CA GLY A 287 15.77 -30.53 8.65
C GLY A 287 14.70 -31.43 9.31
N LYS A 288 13.59 -30.88 9.83
CA LYS A 288 12.62 -31.61 10.66
C LYS A 288 11.21 -31.72 10.09
N TYR A 289 10.94 -31.34 8.86
CA TYR A 289 9.60 -31.48 8.28
C TYR A 289 9.65 -32.19 6.93
N THR A 290 9.37 -33.50 6.95
CA THR A 290 8.98 -34.25 5.77
C THR A 290 7.49 -33.95 5.56
N ILE A 291 7.13 -33.25 4.50
CA ILE A 291 5.73 -33.10 4.08
C ILE A 291 5.34 -34.46 3.45
N ARG A 292 4.44 -35.19 4.08
CA ARG A 292 3.74 -36.33 3.48
C ARG A 292 2.47 -35.88 2.82
#